data_ea01d6cbf17571e0b4a6d1c3e6342236
#
_entry.id   ea01d6cbf17571e0b4a6d1c3e6342236
#
_cell.length_a   1.000
_cell.length_b   1.000
_cell.length_c   1.000
_cell.angle_alpha   90.00
_cell.angle_beta   90.00
_cell.angle_gamma   90.00
#
_symmetry.space_group_name_H-M   'P 1'
#
loop_
_entity.id
_entity.type
_entity.pdbx_description
1 polymer ?
#
loop_
_entity_poly.entity_id
_entity_poly.type
_entity_poly.pdbx_seq_one_letter_code
_entity_poly.pdbx_strand_id
1 'polypeptide(L)'
;YIQSCLKEGLHPASTYDLSALRAVGSTGAPLTPEGFRWVATAIGRDVQIASVSGGTDLCTAFVGGVPLLPVRAGELQARSLGAAVQAFDSEGQPVADEVGEMVITEPMPSMPIYLWNDPEGERYRESYFGVYEGVWRHGDWIKIKPSGGAVIYGRSDSTINRGGVRMGTAEIYSAVEGVEEVAESLVVDIGRPDGESFMPLFVVLKEEAELDDDLKGRIKRSIRERTSPRHVPNEIFAVPEIPKTLNGKKLEVPVKKILSGTPPDEAASRDSLSNPESLDRFAELSQRI
;
A
#
# COMPACT_ATOMS: atom_id res chain seq x y z
N TYR A 1 2.69 -9.02 8.46
CA TYR A 1 3.35 -10.09 9.21
C TYR A 1 4.83 -9.78 9.45
N ILE A 2 5.66 -9.58 8.39
CA ILE A 2 7.11 -9.30 8.55
C ILE A 2 7.35 -8.08 9.43
N GLN A 3 6.61 -6.98 9.23
CA GLN A 3 6.71 -5.78 10.07
C GLN A 3 6.34 -6.05 11.53
N SER A 4 5.31 -6.87 11.77
CA SER A 4 4.94 -7.28 13.14
C SER A 4 6.05 -8.10 13.79
N CYS A 5 6.60 -9.07 13.09
CA CYS A 5 7.73 -9.86 13.59
C CYS A 5 8.96 -9.01 13.92
N LEU A 6 9.27 -8.05 13.05
CA LEU A 6 10.37 -7.10 13.25
C LEU A 6 10.13 -6.24 14.49
N LYS A 7 8.90 -5.74 14.67
CA LYS A 7 8.50 -4.92 15.82
C LYS A 7 8.59 -5.68 17.15
N GLU A 8 8.21 -6.97 17.14
CA GLU A 8 8.30 -7.85 18.30
C GLU A 8 9.70 -8.45 18.52
N GLY A 9 10.68 -8.09 17.70
CA GLY A 9 12.06 -8.59 17.81
C GLY A 9 12.20 -10.11 17.62
N LEU A 10 11.30 -10.72 16.83
CA LEU A 10 11.31 -12.17 16.65
C LEU A 10 12.46 -12.61 15.73
N HIS A 11 13.08 -13.74 16.12
CA HIS A 11 14.16 -14.39 15.37
C HIS A 11 13.84 -15.88 15.16
N PRO A 12 12.97 -16.23 14.19
CA PRO A 12 12.49 -17.60 14.01
C PRO A 12 13.61 -18.64 13.84
N ALA A 13 14.68 -18.32 13.11
CA ALA A 13 15.80 -19.26 12.93
C ALA A 13 16.57 -19.58 14.22
N SER A 14 16.43 -18.79 15.28
CA SER A 14 17.01 -19.12 16.59
C SER A 14 16.19 -20.13 17.39
N THR A 15 14.92 -20.34 16.99
CA THR A 15 13.97 -21.18 17.71
C THR A 15 13.58 -22.44 16.92
N TYR A 16 13.54 -22.33 15.60
CA TYR A 16 13.05 -23.36 14.70
C TYR A 16 14.10 -23.77 13.68
N ASP A 17 14.09 -25.03 13.27
CA ASP A 17 14.89 -25.51 12.15
C ASP A 17 14.26 -25.05 10.83
N LEU A 18 14.85 -24.05 10.19
CA LEU A 18 14.44 -23.50 8.90
C LEU A 18 15.35 -23.95 7.76
N SER A 19 16.17 -24.97 7.94
CA SER A 19 17.14 -25.43 6.94
C SER A 19 16.54 -25.86 5.60
N ALA A 20 15.26 -26.27 5.59
CA ALA A 20 14.54 -26.63 4.38
C ALA A 20 13.89 -25.43 3.66
N LEU A 21 13.87 -24.23 4.28
CA LEU A 21 13.26 -23.06 3.71
C LEU A 21 14.14 -22.47 2.60
N ARG A 22 13.61 -22.33 1.39
CA ARG A 22 14.34 -21.84 0.21
C ARG A 22 13.97 -20.42 -0.18
N ALA A 23 12.73 -20.01 0.06
CA ALA A 23 12.24 -18.69 -0.32
C ALA A 23 11.20 -18.16 0.65
N VAL A 24 11.18 -16.86 0.80
CA VAL A 24 10.12 -16.09 1.48
C VAL A 24 9.48 -15.15 0.47
N GLY A 25 8.19 -15.35 0.19
CA GLY A 25 7.39 -14.46 -0.61
C GLY A 25 6.78 -13.35 0.26
N SER A 26 6.79 -12.12 -0.23
CA SER A 26 6.15 -10.98 0.45
C SER A 26 5.31 -10.19 -0.54
N THR A 27 4.05 -9.92 -0.16
CA THR A 27 3.09 -9.14 -0.95
C THR A 27 2.08 -8.44 -0.03
N GLY A 28 1.15 -7.69 -0.62
CA GLY A 28 0.07 -6.98 0.10
C GLY A 28 0.44 -5.56 0.50
N ALA A 29 1.71 -5.30 0.82
CA ALA A 29 2.29 -3.98 1.00
C ALA A 29 3.75 -4.01 0.52
N PRO A 30 4.33 -2.87 0.12
CA PRO A 30 5.75 -2.79 -0.22
C PRO A 30 6.62 -3.26 0.95
N LEU A 31 7.52 -4.20 0.70
CA LEU A 31 8.45 -4.65 1.72
C LEU A 31 9.54 -3.60 1.93
N THR A 32 9.66 -3.12 3.17
CA THR A 32 10.67 -2.10 3.50
C THR A 32 12.09 -2.67 3.47
N PRO A 33 13.14 -1.83 3.26
CA PRO A 33 14.53 -2.28 3.35
C PRO A 33 14.88 -2.97 4.68
N GLU A 34 14.27 -2.53 5.80
CA GLU A 34 14.37 -3.14 7.12
C GLU A 34 13.77 -4.56 7.11
N GLY A 35 12.60 -4.73 6.48
CA GLY A 35 11.96 -6.04 6.32
C GLY A 35 12.83 -7.02 5.52
N PHE A 36 13.48 -6.58 4.46
CA PHE A 36 14.46 -7.39 3.72
C PHE A 36 15.62 -7.82 4.62
N ARG A 37 16.20 -6.89 5.38
CA ARG A 37 17.31 -7.20 6.31
C ARG A 37 16.86 -8.16 7.40
N TRP A 38 15.65 -7.96 7.94
CA TRP A 38 15.11 -8.86 8.95
C TRP A 38 14.96 -10.29 8.42
N VAL A 39 14.39 -10.48 7.22
CA VAL A 39 14.31 -11.83 6.62
C VAL A 39 15.70 -12.44 6.49
N ALA A 40 16.68 -11.70 5.99
CA ALA A 40 18.04 -12.20 5.83
C ALA A 40 18.73 -12.57 7.16
N THR A 41 18.40 -11.88 8.26
CA THR A 41 19.07 -12.09 9.57
C THR A 41 18.30 -13.01 10.50
N ALA A 42 16.96 -12.93 10.49
CA ALA A 42 16.11 -13.67 11.43
C ALA A 42 15.56 -14.98 10.86
N ILE A 43 15.58 -15.14 9.53
CA ILE A 43 15.14 -16.36 8.83
C ILE A 43 16.33 -17.09 8.23
N GLY A 44 17.14 -16.40 7.38
CA GLY A 44 18.33 -17.02 6.79
C GLY A 44 18.88 -16.23 5.60
N ARG A 45 20.22 -16.18 5.49
CA ARG A 45 20.90 -15.44 4.40
C ARG A 45 20.76 -16.12 3.04
N ASP A 46 20.63 -17.44 3.03
CA ASP A 46 20.54 -18.23 1.80
C ASP A 46 19.09 -18.41 1.31
N VAL A 47 18.13 -17.77 2.00
CA VAL A 47 16.72 -17.77 1.62
C VAL A 47 16.49 -16.66 0.59
N GLN A 48 15.91 -17.02 -0.55
CA GLN A 48 15.50 -16.03 -1.55
C GLN A 48 14.36 -15.17 -0.99
N ILE A 49 14.53 -13.85 -1.05
CA ILE A 49 13.47 -12.92 -0.66
C ILE A 49 12.79 -12.43 -1.94
N ALA A 50 11.56 -12.89 -2.18
CA ALA A 50 10.75 -12.55 -3.34
C ALA A 50 9.65 -11.57 -2.93
N SER A 51 9.94 -10.26 -2.97
CA SER A 51 8.87 -9.25 -2.90
C SER A 51 8.16 -9.21 -4.25
N VAL A 52 6.82 -9.25 -4.24
CA VAL A 52 6.01 -9.28 -5.45
C VAL A 52 4.91 -8.23 -5.43
N SER A 53 4.64 -7.64 -6.59
CA SER A 53 3.48 -6.79 -6.86
C SER A 53 2.67 -7.41 -7.99
N GLY A 54 1.37 -7.53 -7.76
CA GLY A 54 0.42 -8.13 -8.71
C GLY A 54 -1.01 -7.85 -8.32
N GLY A 55 -1.96 -8.43 -9.04
CA GLY A 55 -3.38 -8.22 -8.85
C GLY A 55 -4.15 -9.50 -8.56
N THR A 56 -5.09 -9.43 -7.63
CA THR A 56 -6.02 -10.53 -7.34
C THR A 56 -6.83 -10.88 -8.59
N ASP A 57 -7.31 -9.88 -9.32
CA ASP A 57 -8.14 -10.05 -10.51
C ASP A 57 -7.40 -10.72 -11.67
N LEU A 58 -6.08 -10.53 -11.75
CA LEU A 58 -5.23 -11.19 -12.74
C LEU A 58 -4.62 -12.49 -12.23
N CYS A 59 -4.76 -12.78 -10.94
CA CYS A 59 -4.23 -13.99 -10.30
C CYS A 59 -2.72 -14.21 -10.57
N THR A 60 -1.94 -13.13 -10.69
CA THR A 60 -0.52 -13.17 -11.02
C THR A 60 0.24 -11.97 -10.47
N ALA A 61 1.58 -12.08 -10.51
CA ALA A 61 2.48 -10.96 -10.25
C ALA A 61 2.92 -10.29 -11.55
N PHE A 62 3.11 -8.99 -11.51
CA PHE A 62 3.63 -8.19 -12.63
C PHE A 62 5.13 -7.95 -12.48
N VAL A 63 5.56 -7.77 -11.25
CA VAL A 63 6.97 -7.57 -10.87
C VAL A 63 7.23 -8.45 -9.65
N GLY A 64 8.36 -9.14 -9.65
CA GLY A 64 8.59 -10.11 -8.57
C GLY A 64 10.01 -10.62 -8.46
N GLY A 65 10.15 -11.74 -7.76
CA GLY A 65 11.41 -12.42 -7.51
C GLY A 65 11.89 -13.23 -8.71
N VAL A 66 13.20 -13.17 -8.95
CA VAL A 66 13.89 -13.96 -9.97
C VAL A 66 15.11 -14.62 -9.34
N PRO A 67 15.16 -15.98 -9.28
CA PRO A 67 16.27 -16.69 -8.61
C PRO A 67 17.65 -16.41 -9.19
N LEU A 68 17.73 -15.97 -10.46
CA LEU A 68 18.99 -15.69 -11.16
C LEU A 68 19.52 -14.27 -10.95
N LEU A 69 18.76 -13.41 -10.27
CA LEU A 69 19.12 -12.01 -10.04
C LEU A 69 19.40 -11.74 -8.56
N PRO A 70 20.29 -10.80 -8.23
CA PRO A 70 20.55 -10.44 -6.85
C PRO A 70 19.33 -9.77 -6.22
N VAL A 71 19.08 -10.07 -4.94
CA VAL A 71 18.08 -9.38 -4.12
C VAL A 71 18.69 -8.07 -3.61
N ARG A 72 18.02 -6.95 -3.84
CA ARG A 72 18.35 -5.63 -3.30
C ARG A 72 17.25 -5.18 -2.34
N ALA A 73 17.65 -4.79 -1.14
CA ALA A 73 16.69 -4.36 -0.12
C ALA A 73 15.87 -3.14 -0.60
N GLY A 74 14.54 -3.26 -0.55
CA GLY A 74 13.60 -2.24 -1.00
C GLY A 74 13.27 -2.28 -2.50
N GLU A 75 13.78 -3.28 -3.25
CA GLU A 75 13.50 -3.44 -4.68
C GLU A 75 12.83 -4.78 -4.98
N LEU A 76 11.95 -4.78 -5.97
CA LEU A 76 11.49 -5.98 -6.65
C LEU A 76 12.48 -6.28 -7.78
N GLN A 77 12.83 -7.56 -7.99
CA GLN A 77 14.00 -7.91 -8.82
C GLN A 77 13.80 -7.66 -10.32
N ALA A 78 12.61 -7.98 -10.85
CA ALA A 78 12.32 -7.78 -12.28
C ALA A 78 10.84 -7.85 -12.59
N ARG A 79 10.47 -7.40 -13.80
CA ARG A 79 9.17 -7.67 -14.38
C ARG A 79 8.98 -9.16 -14.62
N SER A 80 7.78 -9.66 -14.36
CA SER A 80 7.42 -11.05 -14.59
C SER A 80 7.42 -11.38 -16.11
N LEU A 81 7.78 -12.58 -16.44
CA LEU A 81 7.76 -13.04 -17.85
C LEU A 81 6.33 -12.97 -18.40
N GLY A 82 6.17 -12.37 -19.58
CA GLY A 82 4.87 -12.17 -20.22
C GLY A 82 4.08 -10.96 -19.70
N ALA A 83 4.62 -10.20 -18.76
CA ALA A 83 4.00 -8.96 -18.29
C ALA A 83 4.70 -7.73 -18.88
N ALA A 84 4.04 -7.05 -19.81
CA ALA A 84 4.54 -5.82 -20.43
C ALA A 84 4.30 -4.59 -19.52
N VAL A 85 4.96 -4.60 -18.36
CA VAL A 85 4.84 -3.55 -17.34
C VAL A 85 5.64 -2.32 -17.73
N GLN A 86 5.01 -1.15 -17.64
CA GLN A 86 5.64 0.15 -17.83
C GLN A 86 5.21 1.10 -16.70
N ALA A 87 5.95 2.20 -16.56
CA ALA A 87 5.58 3.36 -15.76
C ALA A 87 5.16 4.47 -16.71
N PHE A 88 3.94 5.02 -16.55
CA PHE A 88 3.45 6.13 -17.37
C PHE A 88 3.41 7.42 -16.55
N ASP A 89 3.74 8.54 -17.19
CA ASP A 89 3.54 9.86 -16.62
C ASP A 89 2.06 10.31 -16.67
N SER A 90 1.78 11.55 -16.30
CA SER A 90 0.42 12.11 -16.33
C SER A 90 -0.14 12.30 -17.76
N GLU A 91 0.71 12.28 -18.78
CA GLU A 91 0.36 12.42 -20.19
C GLU A 91 0.20 11.06 -20.89
N GLY A 92 0.40 9.96 -20.15
CA GLY A 92 0.33 8.61 -20.68
C GLY A 92 1.57 8.18 -21.47
N GLN A 93 2.71 8.86 -21.25
CA GLN A 93 3.95 8.50 -21.92
C GLN A 93 4.82 7.63 -20.99
N PRO A 94 5.52 6.62 -21.55
CA PRO A 94 6.40 5.77 -20.75
C PRO A 94 7.60 6.56 -20.24
N VAL A 95 7.88 6.39 -18.93
CA VAL A 95 9.04 6.97 -18.25
C VAL A 95 9.98 5.89 -17.70
N ALA A 96 11.26 6.20 -17.65
CA ALA A 96 12.31 5.32 -17.14
C ALA A 96 13.07 6.01 -16.00
N ASP A 97 13.31 5.24 -14.91
CA ASP A 97 13.95 5.74 -13.69
C ASP A 97 13.23 6.92 -13.02
N GLU A 98 11.95 7.06 -13.32
CA GLU A 98 11.03 8.02 -12.73
C GLU A 98 9.79 7.29 -12.18
N VAL A 99 9.10 7.92 -11.24
CA VAL A 99 7.86 7.39 -10.68
C VAL A 99 6.71 7.69 -11.62
N GLY A 100 6.01 6.64 -12.06
CA GLY A 100 4.83 6.75 -12.90
C GLY A 100 3.73 5.79 -12.48
N GLU A 101 2.57 5.91 -13.12
CA GLU A 101 1.45 4.96 -12.97
C GLU A 101 1.86 3.60 -13.54
N MET A 102 1.68 2.54 -12.75
CA MET A 102 1.93 1.18 -13.25
C MET A 102 0.86 0.77 -14.24
N VAL A 103 1.29 0.48 -15.45
CA VAL A 103 0.43 0.00 -16.53
C VAL A 103 0.95 -1.30 -17.13
N ILE A 104 0.04 -2.07 -17.70
CA ILE A 104 0.34 -3.26 -18.49
C ILE A 104 -0.11 -2.96 -19.92
N THR A 105 0.84 -2.86 -20.84
CA THR A 105 0.61 -2.35 -22.21
C THR A 105 0.24 -3.45 -23.21
N GLU A 106 0.35 -4.71 -22.82
CA GLU A 106 -0.02 -5.86 -23.65
C GLU A 106 -0.95 -6.79 -22.88
N PRO A 107 -1.90 -7.46 -23.52
CA PRO A 107 -2.80 -8.36 -22.85
C PRO A 107 -2.07 -9.58 -22.26
N MET A 108 -2.52 -9.99 -21.08
CA MET A 108 -2.02 -11.17 -20.39
C MET A 108 -3.09 -12.27 -20.37
N PRO A 109 -2.69 -13.55 -20.45
CA PRO A 109 -3.65 -14.68 -20.46
C PRO A 109 -4.54 -14.76 -19.22
N SER A 110 -4.09 -14.20 -18.09
CA SER A 110 -4.80 -14.21 -16.81
C SER A 110 -5.67 -12.96 -16.58
N MET A 111 -5.72 -12.02 -17.52
CA MET A 111 -6.64 -10.89 -17.42
C MET A 111 -8.08 -11.37 -17.42
N PRO A 112 -8.95 -10.84 -16.53
CA PRO A 112 -10.35 -11.18 -16.54
C PRO A 112 -10.99 -10.76 -17.88
N ILE A 113 -11.91 -11.56 -18.37
CA ILE A 113 -12.66 -11.29 -19.61
C ILE A 113 -13.93 -10.48 -19.33
N TYR A 114 -14.43 -10.50 -18.10
CA TYR A 114 -15.55 -9.71 -17.59
C TYR A 114 -15.55 -9.73 -16.06
N LEU A 115 -16.31 -8.83 -15.43
CA LEU A 115 -16.60 -8.87 -14.00
C LEU A 115 -18.01 -9.44 -13.76
N TRP A 116 -18.19 -10.11 -12.61
CA TRP A 116 -19.50 -10.62 -12.21
C TRP A 116 -20.51 -9.46 -12.06
N ASN A 117 -21.75 -9.65 -12.54
CA ASN A 117 -22.80 -8.63 -12.57
C ASN A 117 -22.42 -7.33 -13.32
N ASP A 118 -21.68 -7.48 -14.43
CA ASP A 118 -21.27 -6.38 -15.31
C ASP A 118 -21.53 -6.76 -16.79
N PRO A 119 -22.81 -6.93 -17.19
CA PRO A 119 -23.16 -7.49 -18.51
C PRO A 119 -22.69 -6.60 -19.67
N GLU A 120 -22.64 -5.28 -19.49
CA GLU A 120 -22.18 -4.32 -20.49
C GLU A 120 -20.67 -4.04 -20.39
N GLY A 121 -19.98 -4.60 -19.37
CA GLY A 121 -18.56 -4.42 -19.14
C GLY A 121 -18.15 -2.99 -18.79
N GLU A 122 -19.08 -2.18 -18.31
CA GLU A 122 -18.81 -0.78 -17.96
C GLU A 122 -17.85 -0.68 -16.78
N ARG A 123 -18.13 -1.42 -15.72
CA ARG A 123 -17.30 -1.45 -14.52
C ARG A 123 -15.90 -1.99 -14.81
N TYR A 124 -15.80 -3.01 -15.69
CA TYR A 124 -14.51 -3.54 -16.13
C TYR A 124 -13.69 -2.48 -16.90
N ARG A 125 -14.32 -1.80 -17.86
CA ARG A 125 -13.66 -0.73 -18.62
C ARG A 125 -13.25 0.44 -17.73
N GLU A 126 -14.13 0.93 -16.88
CA GLU A 126 -13.84 2.04 -15.98
C GLU A 126 -12.71 1.73 -14.99
N SER A 127 -12.71 0.50 -14.45
CA SER A 127 -11.70 0.09 -13.45
C SER A 127 -10.29 0.06 -14.02
N TYR A 128 -10.12 -0.41 -15.25
CA TYR A 128 -8.80 -0.72 -15.78
C TYR A 128 -8.40 0.05 -17.03
N PHE A 129 -9.35 0.53 -17.82
CA PHE A 129 -9.10 1.17 -19.11
C PHE A 129 -9.66 2.60 -19.21
N GLY A 130 -10.30 3.10 -18.18
CA GLY A 130 -10.94 4.42 -18.18
C GLY A 130 -9.97 5.60 -18.23
N VAL A 131 -8.68 5.40 -17.91
CA VAL A 131 -7.65 6.44 -17.95
C VAL A 131 -6.81 6.37 -19.21
N TYR A 132 -6.41 5.17 -19.62
CA TYR A 132 -5.59 4.93 -20.80
C TYR A 132 -6.31 3.94 -21.71
N GLU A 133 -6.73 4.38 -22.88
CA GLU A 133 -7.47 3.55 -23.82
C GLU A 133 -6.63 2.32 -24.25
N GLY A 134 -7.17 1.13 -24.05
CA GLY A 134 -6.52 -0.13 -24.42
C GLY A 134 -5.32 -0.52 -23.55
N VAL A 135 -4.99 0.24 -22.53
CA VAL A 135 -3.89 -0.03 -21.60
C VAL A 135 -4.43 -0.28 -20.21
N TRP A 136 -4.07 -1.42 -19.62
CA TRP A 136 -4.47 -1.77 -18.26
C TRP A 136 -3.77 -0.88 -17.24
N ARG A 137 -4.52 -0.04 -16.52
CA ARG A 137 -4.06 0.70 -15.37
C ARG A 137 -4.22 -0.13 -14.12
N HIS A 138 -3.12 -0.39 -13.40
CA HIS A 138 -3.18 -1.22 -12.18
C HIS A 138 -3.54 -0.43 -10.92
N GLY A 139 -3.23 0.85 -10.89
CA GLY A 139 -3.51 1.70 -9.74
C GLY A 139 -2.41 1.67 -8.67
N ASP A 140 -1.16 1.45 -9.08
CA ASP A 140 0.03 1.54 -8.24
C ASP A 140 1.04 2.52 -8.83
N TRP A 141 1.79 3.22 -7.98
CA TRP A 141 2.98 3.95 -8.39
C TRP A 141 4.19 3.03 -8.45
N ILE A 142 4.86 3.03 -9.60
CA ILE A 142 6.07 2.25 -9.85
C ILE A 142 7.19 3.12 -10.39
N LYS A 143 8.42 2.79 -9.99
CA LYS A 143 9.65 3.26 -10.66
C LYS A 143 10.40 2.05 -11.18
N ILE A 144 10.63 1.98 -12.48
CA ILE A 144 11.39 0.92 -13.13
C ILE A 144 12.81 1.44 -13.37
N LYS A 145 13.78 0.79 -12.75
CA LYS A 145 15.19 1.19 -12.82
C LYS A 145 15.86 0.69 -14.11
N PRO A 146 16.94 1.32 -14.56
CA PRO A 146 17.72 0.85 -15.70
C PRO A 146 18.27 -0.58 -15.52
N SER A 147 18.44 -1.03 -14.27
CA SER A 147 18.83 -2.41 -13.94
C SER A 147 17.74 -3.46 -14.22
N GLY A 148 16.51 -3.03 -14.54
CA GLY A 148 15.33 -3.88 -14.66
C GLY A 148 14.58 -4.11 -13.35
N GLY A 149 15.17 -3.77 -12.21
CA GLY A 149 14.48 -3.79 -10.91
C GLY A 149 13.44 -2.68 -10.78
N ALA A 150 12.53 -2.83 -9.84
CA ALA A 150 11.47 -1.85 -9.62
C ALA A 150 11.26 -1.52 -8.14
N VAL A 151 10.68 -0.36 -7.89
CA VAL A 151 10.21 0.07 -6.57
C VAL A 151 8.73 0.42 -6.67
N ILE A 152 7.93 -0.13 -5.78
CA ILE A 152 6.51 0.21 -5.63
C ILE A 152 6.37 1.22 -4.49
N TYR A 153 5.69 2.33 -4.78
CA TYR A 153 5.48 3.44 -3.83
C TYR A 153 4.11 3.41 -3.16
N GLY A 154 3.27 2.44 -3.52
CA GLY A 154 1.91 2.28 -3.01
C GLY A 154 0.85 2.51 -4.08
N ARG A 155 -0.40 2.58 -3.65
CA ARG A 155 -1.56 2.77 -4.54
C ARG A 155 -1.58 4.17 -5.14
N SER A 156 -1.89 4.28 -6.43
CA SER A 156 -2.08 5.57 -7.10
C SER A 156 -3.46 6.18 -6.84
N ASP A 157 -4.47 5.32 -6.60
CA ASP A 157 -5.83 5.71 -6.27
C ASP A 157 -5.99 6.20 -4.82
N SER A 158 -5.10 5.81 -3.92
CA SER A 158 -5.01 6.31 -2.53
C SER A 158 -3.89 7.34 -2.33
N THR A 159 -3.22 7.75 -3.39
CA THR A 159 -2.12 8.71 -3.32
C THR A 159 -2.57 10.06 -2.77
N ILE A 160 -1.78 10.57 -1.86
CA ILE A 160 -1.93 11.91 -1.29
C ILE A 160 -1.25 12.89 -2.23
N ASN A 161 -1.99 13.92 -2.67
CA ASN A 161 -1.44 15.00 -3.48
C ASN A 161 -1.49 16.31 -2.72
N ARG A 162 -0.37 16.72 -2.14
CA ARG A 162 -0.31 17.94 -1.33
C ARG A 162 0.63 18.97 -1.94
N GLY A 163 0.06 20.07 -2.42
CA GLY A 163 0.83 21.13 -3.06
C GLY A 163 1.64 20.66 -4.27
N GLY A 164 1.07 19.79 -5.10
CA GLY A 164 1.71 19.24 -6.30
C GLY A 164 2.71 18.11 -6.04
N VAL A 165 2.94 17.74 -4.78
CA VAL A 165 3.80 16.61 -4.41
C VAL A 165 2.94 15.38 -4.17
N ARG A 166 3.20 14.33 -4.94
CA ARG A 166 2.59 13.00 -4.78
C ARG A 166 3.34 12.23 -3.69
N MET A 167 2.61 11.70 -2.72
CA MET A 167 3.15 10.99 -1.56
C MET A 167 2.48 9.63 -1.43
N GLY A 168 3.29 8.58 -1.29
CA GLY A 168 2.79 7.24 -1.00
C GLY A 168 2.42 7.10 0.48
N THR A 169 1.29 6.44 0.75
CA THR A 169 0.85 6.18 2.14
C THR A 169 1.79 5.25 2.89
N ALA A 170 2.48 4.34 2.19
CA ALA A 170 3.39 3.36 2.78
C ALA A 170 4.56 4.01 3.56
N GLU A 171 5.10 5.13 3.08
CA GLU A 171 6.17 5.87 3.76
C GLU A 171 5.69 6.48 5.07
N ILE A 172 4.45 7.01 5.07
CA ILE A 172 3.82 7.54 6.28
C ILE A 172 3.59 6.42 7.29
N TYR A 173 3.05 5.27 6.85
CA TYR A 173 2.85 4.12 7.74
C TYR A 173 4.15 3.65 8.37
N SER A 174 5.22 3.52 7.60
CA SER A 174 6.53 3.14 8.13
C SER A 174 7.03 4.09 9.22
N ALA A 175 6.81 5.39 9.06
CA ALA A 175 7.21 6.39 10.04
C ALA A 175 6.32 6.37 11.30
N VAL A 176 5.00 6.20 11.13
CA VAL A 176 4.02 6.24 12.21
C VAL A 176 4.05 4.97 13.05
N GLU A 177 4.03 3.82 12.39
CA GLU A 177 4.04 2.51 13.05
C GLU A 177 5.40 2.14 13.66
N GLY A 178 6.44 2.95 13.37
CA GLY A 178 7.71 2.93 14.07
C GLY A 178 7.67 3.59 15.45
N VAL A 179 6.60 4.30 15.82
CA VAL A 179 6.39 4.86 17.16
C VAL A 179 5.85 3.73 18.06
N GLU A 180 6.45 3.57 19.23
CA GLU A 180 6.23 2.40 20.10
C GLU A 180 4.76 2.20 20.48
N GLU A 181 4.04 3.27 20.78
CA GLU A 181 2.65 3.25 21.24
C GLU A 181 1.63 3.01 20.11
N VAL A 182 2.04 3.12 18.85
CA VAL A 182 1.16 2.92 17.70
C VAL A 182 1.18 1.47 17.24
N ALA A 183 0.03 0.82 17.22
CA ALA A 183 -0.15 -0.52 16.68
C ALA A 183 -0.31 -0.49 15.16
N GLU A 184 -1.21 0.37 14.67
CA GLU A 184 -1.56 0.50 13.24
C GLU A 184 -1.92 1.93 12.91
N SER A 185 -1.89 2.26 11.61
CA SER A 185 -2.27 3.59 11.13
C SER A 185 -2.96 3.54 9.77
N LEU A 186 -3.75 4.56 9.48
CA LEU A 186 -4.34 4.79 8.16
C LEU A 186 -4.36 6.29 7.88
N VAL A 187 -3.93 6.69 6.70
CA VAL A 187 -3.95 8.07 6.25
C VAL A 187 -4.72 8.17 4.93
N VAL A 188 -5.50 9.21 4.78
CA VAL A 188 -6.20 9.52 3.54
C VAL A 188 -6.06 11.00 3.22
N ASP A 189 -6.32 11.36 1.98
CA ASP A 189 -6.35 12.75 1.50
C ASP A 189 -7.77 13.10 1.06
N ILE A 190 -8.37 14.07 1.73
CA ILE A 190 -9.71 14.55 1.46
C ILE A 190 -9.62 15.93 0.83
N GLY A 191 -10.07 16.06 -0.42
CA GLY A 191 -10.19 17.35 -1.08
C GLY A 191 -11.27 18.20 -0.41
N ARG A 192 -10.97 19.46 -0.10
CA ARG A 192 -11.94 20.43 0.41
C ARG A 192 -12.49 21.32 -0.69
N PRO A 193 -13.67 21.92 -0.51
CA PRO A 193 -14.29 22.80 -1.50
C PRO A 193 -13.44 24.03 -1.88
N ASP A 194 -12.55 24.46 -0.98
CA ASP A 194 -11.60 25.56 -1.18
C ASP A 194 -10.37 25.17 -2.02
N GLY A 195 -10.29 23.90 -2.44
CA GLY A 195 -9.15 23.35 -3.18
C GLY A 195 -7.97 22.94 -2.30
N GLU A 196 -8.07 23.12 -0.98
CA GLU A 196 -7.07 22.63 -0.05
C GLU A 196 -7.24 21.12 0.22
N SER A 197 -6.14 20.46 0.53
CA SER A 197 -6.08 19.06 0.90
C SER A 197 -6.09 18.95 2.43
N PHE A 198 -7.01 18.17 2.96
CA PHE A 198 -7.04 17.78 4.36
C PHE A 198 -6.59 16.33 4.50
N MET A 199 -5.51 16.12 5.21
CA MET A 199 -4.89 14.82 5.39
C MET A 199 -5.00 14.37 6.86
N PRO A 200 -6.09 13.72 7.27
CA PRO A 200 -6.21 13.10 8.58
C PRO A 200 -5.39 11.81 8.64
N LEU A 201 -4.76 11.57 9.78
CA LEU A 201 -4.11 10.32 10.15
C LEU A 201 -4.91 9.67 11.27
N PHE A 202 -5.29 8.42 11.07
CA PHE A 202 -5.95 7.58 12.07
C PHE A 202 -4.93 6.60 12.64
N VAL A 203 -4.90 6.46 13.96
CA VAL A 203 -3.97 5.55 14.64
C VAL A 203 -4.74 4.62 15.59
N VAL A 204 -4.38 3.36 15.56
CA VAL A 204 -4.74 2.39 16.59
C VAL A 204 -3.60 2.36 17.59
N LEU A 205 -3.91 2.61 18.84
CA LEU A 205 -2.91 2.61 19.91
C LEU A 205 -2.80 1.21 20.54
N LYS A 206 -1.64 0.89 21.09
CA LYS A 206 -1.46 -0.28 21.95
C LYS A 206 -2.22 -0.10 23.27
N GLU A 207 -2.46 -1.21 23.95
CA GLU A 207 -3.03 -1.20 25.31
C GLU A 207 -2.26 -0.23 26.21
N GLU A 208 -2.98 0.50 27.05
CA GLU A 208 -2.47 1.50 28.00
C GLU A 208 -1.93 2.80 27.38
N ALA A 209 -1.89 2.98 26.05
CA ALA A 209 -1.46 4.22 25.42
C ALA A 209 -2.65 5.17 25.18
N GLU A 210 -2.44 6.45 25.41
CA GLU A 210 -3.42 7.51 25.13
C GLU A 210 -2.86 8.49 24.07
N LEU A 211 -3.73 9.00 23.19
CA LEU A 211 -3.36 9.98 22.17
C LEU A 211 -3.35 11.38 22.75
N ASP A 212 -2.35 11.68 23.56
CA ASP A 212 -2.10 13.02 24.09
C ASP A 212 -1.29 13.90 23.11
N ASP A 213 -1.05 15.14 23.49
CA ASP A 213 -0.33 16.10 22.65
C ASP A 213 1.16 15.74 22.50
N ASP A 214 1.78 15.05 23.48
CA ASP A 214 3.15 14.57 23.39
C ASP A 214 3.26 13.46 22.35
N LEU A 215 2.39 12.47 22.39
CA LEU A 215 2.35 11.38 21.40
C LEU A 215 2.07 11.90 20.00
N LYS A 216 1.12 12.83 19.84
CA LYS A 216 0.88 13.52 18.54
C LYS A 216 2.14 14.25 18.07
N GLY A 217 2.85 14.91 18.96
CA GLY A 217 4.12 15.59 18.68
C GLY A 217 5.21 14.62 18.21
N ARG A 218 5.35 13.46 18.86
CA ARG A 218 6.32 12.41 18.51
C ARG A 218 5.98 11.77 17.15
N ILE A 219 4.73 11.47 16.89
CA ILE A 219 4.26 10.97 15.59
C ILE A 219 4.61 11.96 14.47
N LYS A 220 4.23 13.24 14.62
CA LYS A 220 4.53 14.30 13.63
C LYS A 220 6.02 14.47 13.41
N ARG A 221 6.83 14.36 14.45
CA ARG A 221 8.29 14.41 14.37
C ARG A 221 8.85 13.22 13.61
N SER A 222 8.43 12.00 13.93
CA SER A 222 8.84 10.78 13.24
C SER A 222 8.56 10.85 11.74
N ILE A 223 7.36 11.32 11.36
CA ILE A 223 7.01 11.52 9.95
C ILE A 223 7.95 12.54 9.31
N ARG A 224 8.14 13.71 9.93
CA ARG A 224 8.98 14.78 9.37
C ARG A 224 10.43 14.37 9.16
N GLU A 225 10.99 13.59 10.08
CA GLU A 225 12.39 13.15 10.05
C GLU A 225 12.63 12.01 9.05
N ARG A 226 11.66 11.10 8.92
CA ARG A 226 11.80 9.92 8.04
C ARG A 226 11.35 10.17 6.62
N THR A 227 10.51 11.19 6.39
CA THR A 227 9.96 11.52 5.08
C THR A 227 10.19 13.00 4.74
N SER A 228 9.21 13.87 4.92
CA SER A 228 9.37 15.32 4.76
C SER A 228 8.28 16.10 5.53
N PRO A 229 8.43 17.43 5.71
CA PRO A 229 7.39 18.26 6.33
C PRO A 229 6.02 18.17 5.64
N ARG A 230 5.96 17.87 4.34
CA ARG A 230 4.71 17.76 3.58
C ARG A 230 3.91 16.51 3.91
N HIS A 231 4.56 15.46 4.45
CA HIS A 231 3.92 14.22 4.88
C HIS A 231 3.25 14.34 6.26
N VAL A 232 3.48 15.44 6.98
CA VAL A 232 2.91 15.63 8.31
C VAL A 232 1.40 15.86 8.19
N PRO A 233 0.56 15.04 8.87
CA PRO A 233 -0.89 15.13 8.78
C PRO A 233 -1.40 16.44 9.38
N ASN A 234 -2.58 16.89 8.89
CA ASN A 234 -3.27 18.02 9.46
C ASN A 234 -3.72 17.71 10.89
N GLU A 235 -4.34 16.54 11.07
CA GLU A 235 -4.83 16.06 12.35
C GLU A 235 -4.55 14.58 12.56
N ILE A 236 -4.52 14.15 13.84
CA ILE A 236 -4.32 12.75 14.23
C ILE A 236 -5.49 12.35 15.13
N PHE A 237 -6.14 11.25 14.80
CA PHE A 237 -7.28 10.70 15.51
C PHE A 237 -6.97 9.28 16.00
N ALA A 238 -7.33 8.98 17.24
CA ALA A 238 -7.31 7.60 17.72
C ALA A 238 -8.61 6.89 17.30
N VAL A 239 -8.44 5.68 16.78
CA VAL A 239 -9.55 4.79 16.41
C VAL A 239 -9.31 3.40 17.00
N PRO A 240 -10.38 2.64 17.33
CA PRO A 240 -10.20 1.31 17.89
C PRO A 240 -9.58 0.33 16.89
N GLU A 241 -9.87 0.49 15.60
CA GLU A 241 -9.36 -0.39 14.54
C GLU A 241 -9.38 0.30 13.17
N ILE A 242 -8.56 -0.21 12.26
CA ILE A 242 -8.49 0.22 10.85
C ILE A 242 -9.29 -0.78 9.99
N PRO A 243 -10.17 -0.30 9.08
CA PRO A 243 -10.88 -1.18 8.15
C PRO A 243 -9.92 -1.96 7.25
N LYS A 244 -10.14 -3.29 7.18
CA LYS A 244 -9.28 -4.20 6.40
C LYS A 244 -10.10 -5.21 5.61
N THR A 245 -9.54 -5.61 4.48
CA THR A 245 -10.03 -6.79 3.74
C THR A 245 -9.78 -8.07 4.55
N LEU A 246 -10.41 -9.17 4.17
CA LEU A 246 -10.16 -10.51 4.73
C LEU A 246 -8.68 -10.91 4.66
N ASN A 247 -7.93 -10.37 3.70
CA ASN A 247 -6.49 -10.60 3.54
C ASN A 247 -5.62 -9.56 4.30
N GLY A 248 -6.22 -8.73 5.15
CA GLY A 248 -5.51 -7.76 5.99
C GLY A 248 -5.04 -6.49 5.30
N LYS A 249 -5.49 -6.19 4.07
CA LYS A 249 -5.16 -4.93 3.38
C LYS A 249 -6.00 -3.78 3.93
N LYS A 250 -5.38 -2.65 4.22
CA LYS A 250 -6.05 -1.41 4.66
C LYS A 250 -6.95 -0.85 3.56
N LEU A 251 -8.12 -0.33 3.96
CA LEU A 251 -9.14 0.17 3.04
C LEU A 251 -9.09 1.70 2.92
N GLU A 252 -8.02 2.24 2.35
CA GLU A 252 -7.81 3.69 2.19
C GLU A 252 -8.91 4.34 1.34
N VAL A 253 -9.18 3.78 0.15
CA VAL A 253 -10.17 4.33 -0.79
C VAL A 253 -11.59 4.31 -0.22
N PRO A 254 -12.10 3.21 0.37
CA PRO A 254 -13.39 3.22 1.06
C PRO A 254 -13.46 4.24 2.19
N VAL A 255 -12.45 4.33 3.05
CA VAL A 255 -12.41 5.32 4.13
C VAL A 255 -12.44 6.75 3.57
N LYS A 256 -11.66 7.03 2.53
CA LYS A 256 -11.71 8.34 1.85
C LYS A 256 -13.11 8.67 1.34
N LYS A 257 -13.80 7.72 0.69
CA LYS A 257 -15.18 7.89 0.21
C LYS A 257 -16.14 8.18 1.35
N ILE A 258 -16.08 7.41 2.45
CA ILE A 258 -16.93 7.61 3.63
C ILE A 258 -16.72 8.98 4.24
N LEU A 259 -15.48 9.40 4.43
CA LEU A 259 -15.14 10.72 4.97
C LEU A 259 -15.53 11.86 4.01
N SER A 260 -15.72 11.55 2.72
CA SER A 260 -16.26 12.48 1.72
C SER A 260 -17.78 12.42 1.55
N GLY A 261 -18.49 11.67 2.42
CA GLY A 261 -19.95 11.61 2.47
C GLY A 261 -20.62 10.42 1.79
N THR A 262 -19.86 9.46 1.26
CA THR A 262 -20.42 8.22 0.69
C THR A 262 -20.86 7.28 1.83
N PRO A 263 -22.09 6.69 1.76
CA PRO A 263 -22.52 5.71 2.75
C PRO A 263 -21.58 4.50 2.84
N PRO A 264 -21.34 3.92 4.04
CA PRO A 264 -20.42 2.78 4.21
C PRO A 264 -20.70 1.60 3.28
N ASP A 265 -21.97 1.23 3.09
CA ASP A 265 -22.36 0.08 2.26
C ASP A 265 -22.17 0.31 0.75
N GLU A 266 -22.08 1.57 0.32
CA GLU A 266 -21.73 1.96 -1.05
C GLU A 266 -20.21 2.09 -1.23
N ALA A 267 -19.49 2.38 -0.16
CA ALA A 267 -18.04 2.56 -0.21
C ALA A 267 -17.29 1.22 -0.29
N ALA A 268 -17.79 0.18 0.39
CA ALA A 268 -17.21 -1.17 0.36
C ALA A 268 -18.25 -2.26 0.67
N SER A 269 -18.04 -3.46 0.10
CA SER A 269 -18.85 -4.63 0.47
C SER A 269 -18.40 -5.18 1.82
N ARG A 270 -19.31 -5.24 2.80
CA ARG A 270 -19.02 -5.71 4.16
C ARG A 270 -18.52 -7.15 4.19
N ASP A 271 -19.00 -8.01 3.28
CA ASP A 271 -18.60 -9.43 3.19
C ASP A 271 -17.12 -9.61 2.81
N SER A 272 -16.49 -8.58 2.24
CA SER A 272 -15.06 -8.60 1.87
C SER A 272 -14.12 -8.15 2.98
N LEU A 273 -14.67 -7.74 4.15
CA LEU A 273 -13.92 -7.18 5.25
C LEU A 273 -13.74 -8.16 6.40
N SER A 274 -12.60 -8.08 7.06
CA SER A 274 -12.35 -8.80 8.33
C SER A 274 -13.04 -8.14 9.52
N ASN A 275 -13.33 -6.84 9.42
CA ASN A 275 -13.91 -6.01 10.47
C ASN A 275 -14.89 -4.97 9.90
N PRO A 276 -16.05 -5.40 9.37
CA PRO A 276 -16.98 -4.54 8.64
C PRO A 276 -17.56 -3.40 9.48
N GLU A 277 -17.68 -3.58 10.80
CA GLU A 277 -18.22 -2.58 11.72
C GLU A 277 -17.32 -1.34 11.86
N SER A 278 -16.03 -1.49 11.51
CA SER A 278 -15.08 -0.38 11.51
C SER A 278 -15.49 0.75 10.56
N LEU A 279 -16.17 0.43 9.44
CA LEU A 279 -16.64 1.45 8.49
C LEU A 279 -17.65 2.43 9.13
N ASP A 280 -18.50 1.94 10.02
CA ASP A 280 -19.52 2.76 10.69
C ASP A 280 -18.88 3.82 11.61
N ARG A 281 -17.74 3.45 12.22
CA ARG A 281 -16.94 4.41 13.02
C ARG A 281 -16.38 5.54 12.18
N PHE A 282 -15.93 5.25 10.96
CA PHE A 282 -15.47 6.30 10.05
C PHE A 282 -16.62 7.17 9.54
N ALA A 283 -17.82 6.63 9.38
CA ALA A 283 -19.01 7.42 9.08
C ALA A 283 -19.41 8.37 10.25
N GLU A 284 -19.28 7.94 11.50
CA GLU A 284 -19.45 8.81 12.67
C GLU A 284 -18.38 9.92 12.72
N LEU A 285 -17.14 9.58 12.40
CA LEU A 285 -16.03 10.54 12.35
C LEU A 285 -16.19 11.58 11.24
N SER A 286 -16.80 11.21 10.11
CA SER A 286 -17.00 12.14 8.98
C SER A 286 -17.82 13.38 9.35
N GLN A 287 -18.64 13.27 10.39
CA GLN A 287 -19.45 14.40 10.91
C GLN A 287 -18.62 15.38 11.75
N ARG A 288 -17.38 15.04 12.11
CA ARG A 288 -16.48 15.81 12.98
C ARG A 288 -15.25 16.36 12.25
N ILE A 289 -15.03 15.90 11.05
CA ILE A 289 -13.91 16.25 10.17
C ILE A 289 -14.37 17.17 9.05
#